data_71dccdbefdc622fb63501551eb48878b
#
_entry.id   71dccdbefdc622fb63501551eb48878b
#
_cell.length_a   1.000
_cell.length_b   1.000
_cell.length_c   1.000
_cell.angle_alpha   90.00
_cell.angle_beta   90.00
_cell.angle_gamma   90.00
#
_symmetry.space_group_name_H-M   'P 1'
#
loop_
_entity.id
_entity.type
_entity.pdbx_description
1 polymer ?
#
loop_
_entity_poly.entity_id
_entity_poly.type
_entity_poly.pdbx_seq_one_letter_code
_entity_poly.pdbx_strand_id
1 'polypeptide(L)'
;FCMGAAWRSPTPKGFERILEIISGVKSLGLETCATLGMLSNEQAHQLKEAGLDYYNHNLDTSAEYYDKVITTRTYQDRLDTLSFVRDAGMKVCCGGIVGMGEEQTDRVGLLLTLANLDHHPESVPMNLLVKIEGTPLAGTEDLDIFEFIRCIAVARILMPCSMVRLSAGRQSLSDEAQAMCYLAGANSIFYGERLLTTDNPEADQDRMLFGRLGLHPMET
;
A
#
# COMPACT_ATOMS: atom_id res chain seq x y z
N PHE A 1 1.35 10.87 8.56
CA PHE A 1 1.12 9.94 9.67
C PHE A 1 0.08 8.89 9.26
N CYS A 2 0.42 7.58 9.38
CA CYS A 2 -0.47 6.47 9.00
C CYS A 2 -1.17 5.89 10.22
N MET A 3 -2.48 5.67 10.09
CA MET A 3 -3.35 5.10 11.12
C MET A 3 -4.05 3.86 10.55
N GLY A 4 -4.26 2.84 11.38
CA GLY A 4 -4.92 1.63 10.91
C GLY A 4 -5.76 0.94 11.97
N ALA A 5 -6.82 0.29 11.52
CA ALA A 5 -7.61 -0.64 12.30
C ALA A 5 -7.96 -1.86 11.43
N ALA A 6 -7.74 -3.06 11.97
CA ALA A 6 -8.00 -4.33 11.27
C ALA A 6 -9.51 -4.65 11.23
N TRP A 7 -10.29 -3.76 10.66
CA TRP A 7 -11.73 -3.93 10.48
C TRP A 7 -12.07 -4.45 9.09
N ARG A 8 -13.16 -5.20 8.99
CA ARG A 8 -13.78 -5.43 7.69
C ARG A 8 -14.41 -4.13 7.15
N SER A 9 -15.12 -3.42 8.04
CA SER A 9 -15.68 -2.09 7.85
C SER A 9 -15.74 -1.40 9.20
N PRO A 10 -15.67 -0.05 9.27
CA PRO A 10 -15.75 0.67 10.52
C PRO A 10 -17.09 0.42 11.24
N THR A 11 -17.03 0.17 12.56
CA THR A 11 -18.22 0.14 13.39
C THR A 11 -18.62 1.59 13.77
N PRO A 12 -19.92 1.89 14.01
CA PRO A 12 -20.35 3.27 14.30
C PRO A 12 -19.53 3.92 15.43
N LYS A 13 -19.42 3.26 16.59
CA LYS A 13 -18.64 3.77 17.74
C LYS A 13 -17.14 3.90 17.48
N GLY A 14 -16.56 2.95 16.72
CA GLY A 14 -15.15 3.00 16.35
C GLY A 14 -14.88 4.11 15.36
N PHE A 15 -15.81 4.36 14.47
CA PHE A 15 -15.70 5.37 13.43
C PHE A 15 -15.69 6.80 13.99
N GLU A 16 -16.62 7.13 14.90
CA GLU A 16 -16.64 8.43 15.60
C GLU A 16 -15.27 8.74 16.24
N ARG A 17 -14.72 7.75 16.95
CA ARG A 17 -13.41 7.91 17.60
C ARG A 17 -12.27 8.12 16.59
N ILE A 18 -12.32 7.45 15.44
CA ILE A 18 -11.33 7.65 14.38
C ILE A 18 -11.39 9.05 13.78
N LEU A 19 -12.58 9.62 13.58
CA LEU A 19 -12.73 10.99 13.10
C LEU A 19 -12.06 12.00 14.05
N GLU A 20 -12.24 11.82 15.37
CA GLU A 20 -11.57 12.65 16.38
C GLU A 20 -10.04 12.52 16.32
N ILE A 21 -9.53 11.28 16.18
CA ILE A 21 -8.09 11.02 16.07
C ILE A 21 -7.52 11.67 14.81
N ILE A 22 -8.18 11.53 13.65
CA ILE A 22 -7.74 12.12 12.39
C ILE A 22 -7.65 13.65 12.52
N SER A 23 -8.69 14.30 13.05
CA SER A 23 -8.71 15.73 13.28
C SER A 23 -7.60 16.18 14.22
N GLY A 24 -7.36 15.42 15.30
CA GLY A 24 -6.26 15.68 16.22
C GLY A 24 -4.88 15.59 15.56
N VAL A 25 -4.63 14.53 14.77
CA VAL A 25 -3.35 14.38 14.04
C VAL A 25 -3.20 15.48 12.98
N LYS A 26 -4.27 15.81 12.27
CA LYS A 26 -4.26 16.89 11.27
C LYS A 26 -3.92 18.25 11.88
N SER A 27 -4.41 18.53 13.10
CA SER A 27 -4.09 19.77 13.82
C SER A 27 -2.61 19.94 14.17
N LEU A 28 -1.83 18.85 14.15
CA LEU A 28 -0.38 18.88 14.31
C LEU A 28 0.38 19.26 13.03
N GLY A 29 -0.33 19.56 11.93
CA GLY A 29 0.27 19.90 10.64
C GLY A 29 0.78 18.70 9.84
N LEU A 30 0.40 17.48 10.22
CA LEU A 30 0.83 16.25 9.54
C LEU A 30 -0.11 15.89 8.38
N GLU A 31 0.45 15.36 7.30
CA GLU A 31 -0.33 14.66 6.28
C GLU A 31 -0.82 13.32 6.87
N THR A 32 -2.10 13.00 6.66
CA THR A 32 -2.78 11.88 7.30
C THR A 32 -3.13 10.78 6.31
N CYS A 33 -2.94 9.52 6.71
CA CYS A 33 -3.35 8.34 5.96
C CYS A 33 -4.07 7.36 6.88
N ALA A 34 -5.15 6.73 6.42
CA ALA A 34 -5.86 5.73 7.20
C ALA A 34 -6.17 4.46 6.42
N THR A 35 -6.17 3.32 7.13
CA THR A 35 -6.57 1.98 6.66
C THR A 35 -7.62 1.43 7.62
N LEU A 36 -8.90 1.43 7.22
CA LEU A 36 -10.03 1.12 8.10
C LEU A 36 -10.96 0.02 7.54
N GLY A 37 -10.55 -0.64 6.46
CA GLY A 37 -11.37 -1.61 5.75
C GLY A 37 -12.24 -0.95 4.67
N MET A 38 -13.39 -1.56 4.38
CA MET A 38 -14.34 -1.05 3.38
C MET A 38 -15.12 0.13 3.96
N LEU A 39 -15.36 1.14 3.14
CA LEU A 39 -16.13 2.33 3.49
C LEU A 39 -17.46 2.36 2.73
N SER A 40 -18.46 3.00 3.32
CA SER A 40 -19.57 3.55 2.57
C SER A 40 -19.20 4.94 2.01
N ASN A 41 -19.97 5.42 1.04
CA ASN A 41 -19.78 6.76 0.48
C ASN A 41 -19.87 7.84 1.59
N GLU A 42 -20.84 7.74 2.48
CA GLU A 42 -21.00 8.66 3.61
C GLU A 42 -19.77 8.66 4.54
N GLN A 43 -19.23 7.48 4.86
CA GLN A 43 -18.03 7.38 5.69
C GLN A 43 -16.81 8.01 5.00
N ALA A 44 -16.67 7.85 3.69
CA ALA A 44 -15.58 8.49 2.94
C ALA A 44 -15.66 10.01 3.03
N HIS A 45 -16.84 10.62 2.88
CA HIS A 45 -17.02 12.06 3.04
C HIS A 45 -16.72 12.54 4.46
N GLN A 46 -17.21 11.84 5.48
CA GLN A 46 -16.93 12.19 6.89
C GLN A 46 -15.41 12.12 7.22
N LEU A 47 -14.69 11.14 6.68
CA LEU A 47 -13.22 11.07 6.82
C LEU A 47 -12.54 12.28 6.17
N LYS A 48 -12.98 12.67 4.98
CA LYS A 48 -12.48 13.87 4.30
C LYS A 48 -12.75 15.14 5.11
N GLU A 49 -13.94 15.30 5.64
CA GLU A 49 -14.33 16.43 6.49
C GLU A 49 -13.49 16.48 7.79
N ALA A 50 -13.14 15.32 8.36
CA ALA A 50 -12.25 15.22 9.51
C ALA A 50 -10.78 15.57 9.18
N GLY A 51 -10.43 15.78 7.89
CA GLY A 51 -9.12 16.20 7.44
C GLY A 51 -8.23 15.05 6.95
N LEU A 52 -8.79 13.89 6.59
CA LEU A 52 -8.00 12.78 6.03
C LEU A 52 -7.51 13.13 4.62
N ASP A 53 -6.21 12.99 4.39
CA ASP A 53 -5.57 13.26 3.10
C ASP A 53 -5.56 12.03 2.19
N TYR A 54 -5.17 10.87 2.74
CA TYR A 54 -5.04 9.60 2.02
C TYR A 54 -5.88 8.50 2.66
N TYR A 55 -6.48 7.67 1.81
CA TYR A 55 -7.03 6.40 2.24
C TYR A 55 -6.27 5.25 1.63
N ASN A 56 -5.77 4.33 2.48
CA ASN A 56 -5.07 3.13 2.03
C ASN A 56 -6.08 1.97 1.90
N HIS A 57 -6.23 1.47 0.69
CA HIS A 57 -7.08 0.32 0.40
C HIS A 57 -6.54 -0.47 -0.78
N ASN A 58 -5.72 -1.47 -0.49
CA ASN A 58 -5.06 -2.26 -1.53
C ASN A 58 -6.04 -3.17 -2.27
N LEU A 59 -5.80 -3.42 -3.56
CA LEU A 59 -6.45 -4.50 -4.32
C LEU A 59 -5.88 -5.87 -3.95
N ASP A 60 -4.69 -5.89 -3.39
CA ASP A 60 -3.89 -7.04 -2.97
C ASP A 60 -3.38 -7.88 -4.14
N THR A 61 -4.21 -8.30 -5.09
CA THR A 61 -3.83 -9.09 -6.27
C THR A 61 -4.75 -8.78 -7.48
N SER A 62 -4.71 -9.59 -8.55
CA SER A 62 -5.65 -9.50 -9.67
C SER A 62 -7.07 -9.96 -9.29
N ALA A 63 -8.06 -9.56 -10.09
CA ALA A 63 -9.44 -10.04 -9.91
C ALA A 63 -9.54 -11.57 -10.04
N GLU A 64 -8.76 -12.16 -10.95
CA GLU A 64 -8.76 -13.61 -11.25
C GLU A 64 -8.13 -14.44 -10.12
N TYR A 65 -7.19 -13.89 -9.39
CA TYR A 65 -6.52 -14.57 -8.27
C TYR A 65 -7.14 -14.25 -6.91
N TYR A 66 -7.95 -13.20 -6.81
CA TYR A 66 -8.44 -12.63 -5.56
C TYR A 66 -9.15 -13.66 -4.67
N ASP A 67 -10.10 -14.41 -5.23
CA ASP A 67 -10.91 -15.37 -4.48
C ASP A 67 -10.11 -16.60 -3.99
N LYS A 68 -8.89 -16.80 -4.50
CA LYS A 68 -7.99 -17.86 -4.01
C LYS A 68 -7.33 -17.50 -2.68
N VAL A 69 -7.19 -16.20 -2.39
CA VAL A 69 -6.48 -15.71 -1.20
C VAL A 69 -7.38 -14.95 -0.22
N ILE A 70 -8.48 -14.37 -0.69
CA ILE A 70 -9.36 -13.53 0.13
C ILE A 70 -10.81 -14.03 -0.02
N THR A 71 -11.38 -14.54 1.09
CA THR A 71 -12.73 -15.13 1.13
C THR A 71 -13.74 -14.29 1.90
N THR A 72 -13.30 -13.20 2.54
CA THR A 72 -14.12 -12.40 3.46
C THR A 72 -14.81 -11.20 2.80
N ARG A 73 -14.44 -10.87 1.57
CA ARG A 73 -14.96 -9.74 0.77
C ARG A 73 -14.69 -10.01 -0.70
N THR A 74 -15.43 -9.36 -1.59
CA THR A 74 -15.24 -9.47 -3.03
C THR A 74 -14.21 -8.46 -3.55
N TYR A 75 -13.69 -8.69 -4.74
CA TYR A 75 -12.85 -7.72 -5.43
C TYR A 75 -13.59 -6.41 -5.73
N GLN A 76 -14.90 -6.52 -6.07
CA GLN A 76 -15.74 -5.36 -6.31
C GLN A 76 -15.90 -4.48 -5.07
N ASP A 77 -16.02 -5.05 -3.86
CA ASP A 77 -16.05 -4.28 -2.60
C ASP A 77 -14.81 -3.38 -2.45
N ARG A 78 -13.64 -3.83 -2.98
CA ARG A 78 -12.42 -3.04 -2.99
C ARG A 78 -12.53 -1.86 -3.95
N LEU A 79 -12.98 -2.11 -5.17
CA LEU A 79 -13.14 -1.09 -6.20
C LEU A 79 -14.19 -0.05 -5.79
N ASP A 80 -15.31 -0.48 -5.23
CA ASP A 80 -16.36 0.43 -4.73
C ASP A 80 -15.82 1.35 -3.63
N THR A 81 -15.03 0.81 -2.69
CA THR A 81 -14.38 1.63 -1.65
C THR A 81 -13.44 2.67 -2.26
N LEU A 82 -12.64 2.29 -3.26
CA LEU A 82 -11.74 3.24 -3.95
C LEU A 82 -12.52 4.34 -4.67
N SER A 83 -13.66 4.01 -5.29
CA SER A 83 -14.55 4.99 -5.91
C SER A 83 -15.09 5.99 -4.87
N PHE A 84 -15.62 5.52 -3.73
CA PHE A 84 -16.12 6.39 -2.67
C PHE A 84 -15.03 7.32 -2.10
N VAL A 85 -13.81 6.81 -1.98
CA VAL A 85 -12.65 7.61 -1.55
C VAL A 85 -12.36 8.74 -2.55
N ARG A 86 -12.41 8.43 -3.86
CA ARG A 86 -12.21 9.42 -4.92
C ARG A 86 -13.33 10.46 -4.95
N ASP A 87 -14.60 10.02 -4.87
CA ASP A 87 -15.77 10.88 -4.86
C ASP A 87 -15.73 11.87 -3.69
N ALA A 88 -15.22 11.46 -2.54
CA ALA A 88 -14.99 12.31 -1.39
C ALA A 88 -13.79 13.29 -1.55
N GLY A 89 -13.02 13.21 -2.64
CA GLY A 89 -11.86 14.08 -2.89
C GLY A 89 -10.63 13.76 -2.05
N MET A 90 -10.48 12.51 -1.61
CA MET A 90 -9.26 12.03 -0.94
C MET A 90 -8.29 11.44 -1.96
N LYS A 91 -7.00 11.47 -1.61
CA LYS A 91 -5.95 10.76 -2.33
C LYS A 91 -6.00 9.26 -2.02
N VAL A 92 -5.63 8.44 -3.00
CA VAL A 92 -5.64 6.98 -2.87
C VAL A 92 -4.23 6.44 -2.69
N CYS A 93 -4.06 5.58 -1.69
CA CYS A 93 -2.91 4.69 -1.55
C CYS A 93 -3.41 3.26 -1.84
N CYS A 94 -3.07 2.72 -3.00
CA CYS A 94 -3.57 1.42 -3.44
C CYS A 94 -2.50 0.67 -4.22
N GLY A 95 -2.22 -0.54 -3.81
CA GLY A 95 -1.25 -1.44 -4.44
C GLY A 95 -1.62 -2.89 -4.20
N GLY A 96 -0.60 -3.75 -4.08
CA GLY A 96 -0.82 -5.18 -3.88
C GLY A 96 0.32 -5.88 -3.16
N ILE A 97 0.13 -7.19 -3.03
CA ILE A 97 1.08 -8.12 -2.44
C ILE A 97 1.47 -9.11 -3.53
N VAL A 98 2.76 -9.32 -3.72
CA VAL A 98 3.29 -10.31 -4.67
C VAL A 98 4.03 -11.42 -3.92
N GLY A 99 4.08 -12.60 -4.50
CA GLY A 99 4.66 -13.79 -3.87
C GLY A 99 3.66 -14.61 -3.04
N MET A 100 2.34 -14.42 -3.26
CA MET A 100 1.29 -15.23 -2.63
C MET A 100 0.99 -16.53 -3.35
N GLY A 101 1.79 -16.90 -4.37
CA GLY A 101 1.59 -18.06 -5.24
C GLY A 101 0.82 -17.73 -6.52
N GLU A 102 0.65 -16.45 -6.81
CA GLU A 102 0.06 -15.94 -8.04
C GLU A 102 1.00 -16.13 -9.23
N GLU A 103 0.43 -16.25 -10.43
CA GLU A 103 1.16 -16.32 -11.68
C GLU A 103 1.60 -14.93 -12.18
N GLN A 104 2.49 -14.89 -13.16
CA GLN A 104 2.92 -13.63 -13.78
C GLN A 104 1.74 -12.85 -14.38
N THR A 105 0.76 -13.54 -14.95
CA THR A 105 -0.46 -12.96 -15.51
C THR A 105 -1.29 -12.26 -14.45
N ASP A 106 -1.33 -12.77 -13.22
CA ASP A 106 -2.03 -12.15 -12.10
C ASP A 106 -1.33 -10.85 -11.67
N ARG A 107 0.00 -10.84 -11.61
CA ARG A 107 0.77 -9.61 -11.35
C ARG A 107 0.53 -8.53 -12.42
N VAL A 108 0.46 -8.94 -13.68
CA VAL A 108 0.08 -8.05 -14.79
C VAL A 108 -1.34 -7.54 -14.62
N GLY A 109 -2.31 -8.42 -14.30
CA GLY A 109 -3.71 -8.07 -14.04
C GLY A 109 -3.87 -7.02 -12.94
N LEU A 110 -3.16 -7.19 -11.80
CA LEU A 110 -3.14 -6.20 -10.73
C LEU A 110 -2.66 -4.83 -11.23
N LEU A 111 -1.50 -4.78 -11.91
CA LEU A 111 -0.91 -3.52 -12.37
C LEU A 111 -1.76 -2.84 -13.43
N LEU A 112 -2.37 -3.61 -14.33
CA LEU A 112 -3.31 -3.09 -15.33
C LEU A 112 -4.56 -2.52 -14.67
N THR A 113 -5.12 -3.19 -13.66
CA THR A 113 -6.29 -2.66 -12.93
C THR A 113 -5.95 -1.33 -12.27
N LEU A 114 -4.82 -1.23 -11.57
CA LEU A 114 -4.38 0.03 -10.94
C LEU A 114 -4.18 1.15 -11.96
N ALA A 115 -3.59 0.85 -13.11
CA ALA A 115 -3.32 1.82 -14.17
C ALA A 115 -4.59 2.24 -14.94
N ASN A 116 -5.64 1.42 -14.94
CA ASN A 116 -6.90 1.71 -15.61
C ASN A 116 -7.99 2.27 -14.67
N LEU A 117 -7.66 2.56 -13.40
CA LEU A 117 -8.54 3.37 -12.56
C LEU A 117 -8.71 4.77 -13.19
N ASP A 118 -9.86 5.40 -13.01
CA ASP A 118 -10.15 6.75 -13.57
C ASP A 118 -9.02 7.76 -13.28
N HIS A 119 -8.41 7.64 -12.12
CA HIS A 119 -7.19 8.35 -11.72
C HIS A 119 -6.20 7.35 -11.11
N HIS A 120 -4.95 7.39 -11.56
CA HIS A 120 -3.90 6.57 -10.94
C HIS A 120 -3.85 6.84 -9.43
N PRO A 121 -3.61 5.81 -8.58
CA PRO A 121 -3.35 6.04 -7.17
C PRO A 121 -2.15 6.96 -7.00
N GLU A 122 -2.22 7.91 -6.08
CA GLU A 122 -1.07 8.78 -5.76
C GLU A 122 0.07 7.98 -5.13
N SER A 123 -0.24 6.90 -4.42
CA SER A 123 0.74 6.00 -3.83
C SER A 123 0.40 4.55 -4.17
N VAL A 124 1.39 3.81 -4.68
CA VAL A 124 1.28 2.40 -5.08
C VAL A 124 2.26 1.58 -4.25
N PRO A 125 1.84 1.08 -3.07
CA PRO A 125 2.67 0.20 -2.25
C PRO A 125 2.78 -1.17 -2.92
N MET A 126 4.01 -1.58 -3.22
CA MET A 126 4.36 -2.91 -3.66
C MET A 126 4.90 -3.69 -2.47
N ASN A 127 4.11 -4.66 -2.01
CA ASN A 127 4.46 -5.51 -0.87
C ASN A 127 4.99 -6.86 -1.38
N LEU A 128 6.07 -7.33 -0.80
CA LEU A 128 6.48 -8.73 -0.92
C LEU A 128 5.88 -9.50 0.25
N LEU A 129 5.33 -10.69 -0.02
CA LEU A 129 4.70 -11.51 1.03
C LEU A 129 5.66 -11.74 2.19
N VAL A 130 5.23 -11.38 3.38
CA VAL A 130 5.91 -11.76 4.63
C VAL A 130 5.25 -13.04 5.13
N LYS A 131 5.97 -14.15 5.06
CA LYS A 131 5.47 -15.47 5.48
C LYS A 131 5.43 -15.54 7.00
N ILE A 132 4.26 -15.86 7.54
CA ILE A 132 4.06 -16.02 8.98
C ILE A 132 3.69 -17.46 9.25
N GLU A 133 4.42 -18.12 10.13
CA GLU A 133 4.17 -19.51 10.52
C GLU A 133 2.73 -19.68 11.03
N GLY A 134 2.08 -20.77 10.66
CA GLY A 134 0.69 -21.07 11.02
C GLY A 134 -0.37 -20.37 10.15
N THR A 135 0.02 -19.55 9.16
CA THR A 135 -0.90 -18.98 8.18
C THR A 135 -1.00 -19.84 6.92
N PRO A 136 -2.09 -19.74 6.13
CA PRO A 136 -2.25 -20.51 4.89
C PRO A 136 -1.14 -20.29 3.86
N LEU A 137 -0.50 -19.11 3.86
CA LEU A 137 0.54 -18.74 2.89
C LEU A 137 1.96 -19.00 3.42
N ALA A 138 2.13 -19.58 4.61
CA ALA A 138 3.45 -19.84 5.19
C ALA A 138 4.34 -20.76 4.32
N GLY A 139 3.74 -21.69 3.60
CA GLY A 139 4.43 -22.66 2.74
C GLY A 139 4.56 -22.24 1.27
N THR A 140 4.17 -21.02 0.91
CA THR A 140 4.29 -20.52 -0.46
C THR A 140 5.77 -20.43 -0.87
N GLU A 141 6.10 -20.74 -2.11
CA GLU A 141 7.46 -20.56 -2.63
C GLU A 141 7.88 -19.08 -2.63
N ASP A 142 9.17 -18.82 -2.49
CA ASP A 142 9.68 -17.45 -2.57
C ASP A 142 9.58 -16.93 -4.01
N LEU A 143 9.11 -15.70 -4.15
CA LEU A 143 9.12 -15.04 -5.44
C LEU A 143 10.56 -14.71 -5.84
N ASP A 144 10.93 -15.02 -7.10
CA ASP A 144 12.20 -14.55 -7.66
C ASP A 144 12.28 -13.02 -7.55
N ILE A 145 13.38 -12.54 -6.97
CA ILE A 145 13.58 -11.10 -6.75
C ILE A 145 13.51 -10.29 -8.05
N PHE A 146 13.92 -10.86 -9.19
CA PHE A 146 13.81 -10.18 -10.48
C PHE A 146 12.36 -10.01 -10.92
N GLU A 147 11.46 -10.91 -10.54
CA GLU A 147 10.01 -10.73 -10.78
C GLU A 147 9.46 -9.55 -9.96
N PHE A 148 9.89 -9.40 -8.70
CA PHE A 148 9.52 -8.24 -7.88
C PHE A 148 10.03 -6.93 -8.50
N ILE A 149 11.30 -6.89 -8.93
CA ILE A 149 11.91 -5.72 -9.58
C ILE A 149 11.16 -5.38 -10.89
N ARG A 150 10.76 -6.39 -11.69
CA ARG A 150 9.95 -6.19 -12.89
C ARG A 150 8.59 -5.58 -12.57
N CYS A 151 7.93 -6.02 -11.49
CA CYS A 151 6.67 -5.40 -11.04
C CYS A 151 6.86 -3.92 -10.73
N ILE A 152 7.94 -3.55 -10.05
CA ILE A 152 8.29 -2.14 -9.76
C ILE A 152 8.47 -1.35 -11.07
N ALA A 153 9.25 -1.89 -12.01
CA ALA A 153 9.51 -1.24 -13.30
C ALA A 153 8.22 -1.02 -14.11
N VAL A 154 7.38 -2.05 -14.19
CA VAL A 154 6.10 -1.97 -14.91
C VAL A 154 5.14 -1.00 -14.21
N ALA A 155 5.06 -1.03 -12.87
CA ALA A 155 4.26 -0.06 -12.11
C ALA A 155 4.69 1.38 -12.42
N ARG A 156 6.01 1.66 -12.47
CA ARG A 156 6.55 2.98 -12.81
C ARG A 156 6.19 3.41 -14.24
N ILE A 157 6.29 2.50 -15.20
CA ILE A 157 5.99 2.79 -16.62
C ILE A 157 4.49 3.10 -16.78
N LEU A 158 3.63 2.29 -16.18
CA LEU A 158 2.18 2.43 -16.31
C LEU A 158 1.63 3.63 -15.50
N MET A 159 2.22 3.94 -14.36
CA MET A 159 1.78 5.00 -13.45
C MET A 159 2.92 5.99 -13.16
N PRO A 160 3.33 6.80 -14.15
CA PRO A 160 4.57 7.60 -14.08
C PRO A 160 4.54 8.69 -13.01
N CYS A 161 3.37 9.17 -12.61
CA CYS A 161 3.21 10.21 -11.59
C CYS A 161 2.99 9.65 -10.17
N SER A 162 2.74 8.34 -10.03
CA SER A 162 2.49 7.72 -8.73
C SER A 162 3.77 7.56 -7.91
N MET A 163 3.64 7.61 -6.59
CA MET A 163 4.71 7.19 -5.68
C MET A 163 4.73 5.65 -5.61
N VAL A 164 5.59 5.03 -6.42
CA VAL A 164 5.81 3.57 -6.36
C VAL A 164 6.63 3.27 -5.12
N ARG A 165 6.02 2.57 -4.17
CA ARG A 165 6.55 2.44 -2.81
C ARG A 165 7.03 1.04 -2.52
N LEU A 166 8.27 0.90 -2.06
CA LEU A 166 8.71 -0.33 -1.39
C LEU A 166 8.08 -0.38 0.00
N SER A 167 7.34 -1.46 0.27
CA SER A 167 6.50 -1.59 1.45
C SER A 167 6.86 -2.85 2.26
N ALA A 168 5.87 -3.62 2.75
CA ALA A 168 6.13 -4.81 3.54
C ALA A 168 7.00 -5.82 2.79
N GLY A 169 7.81 -6.59 3.52
CA GLY A 169 8.77 -7.54 2.98
C GLY A 169 10.12 -6.93 2.56
N ARG A 170 10.25 -5.60 2.60
CA ARG A 170 11.51 -4.91 2.23
C ARG A 170 12.71 -5.35 3.07
N GLN A 171 12.49 -5.73 4.33
CA GLN A 171 13.55 -6.22 5.24
C GLN A 171 14.22 -7.52 4.76
N SER A 172 13.52 -8.33 3.97
CA SER A 172 14.09 -9.57 3.41
C SER A 172 14.94 -9.33 2.18
N LEU A 173 14.96 -8.11 1.64
CA LEU A 173 15.73 -7.73 0.46
C LEU A 173 17.14 -7.30 0.86
N SER A 174 18.16 -7.76 0.10
CA SER A 174 19.50 -7.23 0.22
C SER A 174 19.58 -5.75 -0.20
N ASP A 175 20.63 -5.04 0.20
CA ASP A 175 20.86 -3.66 -0.21
C ASP A 175 20.90 -3.53 -1.74
N GLU A 176 21.50 -4.50 -2.44
CA GLU A 176 21.59 -4.52 -3.89
C GLU A 176 20.23 -4.70 -4.55
N ALA A 177 19.37 -5.56 -3.98
CA ALA A 177 18.01 -5.76 -4.46
C ALA A 177 17.15 -4.50 -4.26
N GLN A 178 17.27 -3.84 -3.11
CA GLN A 178 16.62 -2.56 -2.88
C GLN A 178 17.12 -1.48 -3.84
N ALA A 179 18.43 -1.39 -4.05
CA ALA A 179 19.02 -0.45 -5.00
C ALA A 179 18.48 -0.68 -6.42
N MET A 180 18.37 -1.94 -6.85
CA MET A 180 17.75 -2.28 -8.14
C MET A 180 16.28 -1.85 -8.22
N CYS A 181 15.51 -1.99 -7.13
CA CYS A 181 14.13 -1.50 -7.08
C CYS A 181 14.06 0.02 -7.25
N TYR A 182 14.96 0.79 -6.63
CA TYR A 182 15.02 2.25 -6.82
C TYR A 182 15.40 2.61 -8.26
N LEU A 183 16.39 1.94 -8.85
CA LEU A 183 16.76 2.14 -10.26
C LEU A 183 15.61 1.74 -11.21
N ALA A 184 14.83 0.71 -10.88
CA ALA A 184 13.66 0.29 -11.64
C ALA A 184 12.47 1.27 -11.54
N GLY A 185 12.50 2.19 -10.57
CA GLY A 185 11.50 3.25 -10.47
C GLY A 185 10.75 3.35 -9.15
N ALA A 186 11.09 2.56 -8.12
CA ALA A 186 10.61 2.84 -6.78
C ALA A 186 11.17 4.20 -6.32
N ASN A 187 10.31 5.05 -5.77
CA ASN A 187 10.68 6.40 -5.33
C ASN A 187 10.07 6.78 -3.97
N SER A 188 9.58 5.81 -3.25
CA SER A 188 8.99 6.01 -1.92
C SER A 188 9.20 4.77 -1.05
N ILE A 189 9.30 4.98 0.25
CA ILE A 189 9.30 3.94 1.28
C ILE A 189 8.36 4.33 2.41
N PHE A 190 7.98 3.36 3.24
CA PHE A 190 7.52 3.68 4.60
C PHE A 190 8.75 3.90 5.49
N TYR A 191 8.79 5.03 6.15
CA TYR A 191 9.84 5.42 7.07
C TYR A 191 9.37 5.24 8.52
N GLY A 192 10.26 4.79 9.39
CA GLY A 192 9.97 4.55 10.80
C GLY A 192 10.16 3.08 11.19
N GLU A 193 10.11 2.80 12.47
CA GLU A 193 10.48 1.49 13.05
C GLU A 193 9.50 0.37 12.68
N ARG A 194 8.22 0.70 12.48
CA ARG A 194 7.16 -0.29 12.24
C ARG A 194 6.22 0.12 11.12
N LEU A 195 5.78 -0.87 10.35
CA LEU A 195 4.54 -0.84 9.59
C LEU A 195 3.37 -1.23 10.51
N LEU A 196 2.13 -1.22 10.03
CA LEU A 196 0.96 -1.53 10.86
C LEU A 196 1.04 -2.89 11.56
N THR A 197 1.62 -3.91 10.92
CA THR A 197 1.63 -5.30 11.39
C THR A 197 3.00 -5.96 11.36
N THR A 198 4.00 -5.34 10.74
CA THR A 198 5.35 -5.89 10.59
C THR A 198 6.39 -4.84 10.96
N ASP A 199 7.57 -5.30 11.34
CA ASP A 199 8.71 -4.41 11.52
C ASP A 199 9.13 -3.80 10.18
N ASN A 200 9.80 -2.67 10.23
CA ASN A 200 10.35 -1.96 9.09
C ASN A 200 11.87 -1.78 9.34
N PRO A 201 12.71 -1.64 8.31
CA PRO A 201 14.11 -1.28 8.52
C PRO A 201 14.23 -0.04 9.38
N GLU A 202 15.21 -0.04 10.29
CA GLU A 202 15.47 1.11 11.12
C GLU A 202 15.84 2.34 10.26
N ALA A 203 15.46 3.51 10.72
CA ALA A 203 15.69 4.77 10.01
C ALA A 203 17.17 5.00 9.64
N ASP A 204 18.08 4.51 10.47
CA ASP A 204 19.53 4.64 10.22
C ASP A 204 20.02 3.71 9.12
N GLN A 205 19.43 2.52 8.96
CA GLN A 205 19.73 1.62 7.84
C GLN A 205 19.31 2.26 6.52
N ASP A 206 18.13 2.85 6.47
CA ASP A 206 17.66 3.59 5.28
C ASP A 206 18.58 4.77 4.93
N ARG A 207 19.00 5.55 5.92
CA ARG A 207 19.94 6.68 5.71
C ARG A 207 21.29 6.20 5.18
N MET A 208 21.82 5.09 5.73
CA MET A 208 23.09 4.53 5.25
C MET A 208 22.96 4.03 3.81
N LEU A 209 21.90 3.30 3.47
CA LEU A 209 21.67 2.83 2.11
C LEU A 209 21.51 3.99 1.13
N PHE A 210 20.69 4.99 1.45
CA PHE A 210 20.50 6.16 0.59
C PHE A 210 21.79 6.94 0.41
N GLY A 211 22.58 7.15 1.47
CA GLY A 211 23.88 7.78 1.37
C GLY A 211 24.85 7.07 0.42
N ARG A 212 24.89 5.71 0.48
CA ARG A 212 25.69 4.89 -0.44
C ARG A 212 25.22 4.98 -1.89
N LEU A 213 23.92 5.15 -2.11
CA LEU A 213 23.32 5.26 -3.44
C LEU A 213 23.29 6.69 -3.97
N GLY A 214 23.65 7.69 -3.18
CA GLY A 214 23.54 9.11 -3.56
C GLY A 214 22.10 9.58 -3.67
N LEU A 215 21.17 8.93 -2.99
CA LEU A 215 19.74 9.29 -2.95
C LEU A 215 19.47 10.23 -1.78
N HIS A 216 18.58 11.20 -2.00
CA HIS A 216 18.15 12.16 -0.99
C HIS A 216 16.61 12.18 -0.91
N PRO A 217 16.01 12.36 0.28
CA PRO A 217 14.58 12.64 0.40
C PRO A 217 14.20 13.86 -0.42
N MET A 218 12.99 13.87 -0.98
CA MET A 218 12.45 15.09 -1.60
C MET A 218 12.25 16.16 -0.52
N GLU A 219 12.60 17.39 -0.85
CA GLU A 219 12.21 18.56 -0.06
C GLU A 219 10.68 18.74 -0.18
N THR A 220 9.98 18.86 0.94
CA THR A 220 8.51 19.05 1.03
C THR A 220 8.15 20.52 1.15
#